data_89eb9090a93672d6e5d7498190626880
#
_entry.id   89eb9090a93672d6e5d7498190626880
#
_cell.length_a   1.000
_cell.length_b   1.000
_cell.length_c   1.000
_cell.angle_alpha   90.00
_cell.angle_beta   90.00
_cell.angle_gamma   90.00
#
_symmetry.space_group_name_H-M   'P 1'
#
loop_
_entity.id
_entity.type
_entity.pdbx_description
1 polymer ?
#
loop_
_entity_poly.entity_id
_entity_poly.type
_entity_poly.pdbx_seq_one_letter_code
_entity_poly.pdbx_strand_id
1 'polypeptide(L)'
;MGKTKGRLLPALFFIESAIVTTAPHPRLALFEEGDAATALPVVDHYCGVEARMSKSLELQAQMGPVFDITLDCEDGAPIGGEAEHVQLVLAMLHSANNRFGRVGARIHPLDHPAFEADVDGLIAGAGAKLAYLMVPKPRGIKDVEQACAFIDASLARHGINRALPVHVLIETHGALLEVQQIAAHPRIESLSFGLMDFVSAHRGAIPRQGMSLQGQFSHPLVVRAKLEIAAAAHTFGKTPSHCVVTEFKKVAAIEEAARRAAREFGYTRMWSIHPSQIQPIIDAFAPSVAEIDEAIDIIHAAQAAHWAPIQYRDHLHDRASYRYFWQLLERAHRTGQTLPIEVEQAYFGDTNQLG
;
A
#
# COMPACT_ATOMS: atom_id res chain seq x y z
N MET A 1 -26.22 -55.71 42.95
CA MET A 1 -26.90 -54.51 42.39
C MET A 1 -25.89 -53.45 42.08
N GLY A 2 -25.36 -53.42 40.85
CA GLY A 2 -24.35 -52.51 40.40
C GLY A 2 -24.99 -51.50 39.44
N LYS A 3 -24.91 -50.20 39.74
CA LYS A 3 -25.34 -49.12 38.86
C LYS A 3 -24.18 -48.73 37.92
N THR A 4 -24.31 -49.05 36.66
CA THR A 4 -23.47 -48.57 35.60
C THR A 4 -23.76 -47.09 35.34
N LYS A 5 -22.75 -46.24 35.56
CA LYS A 5 -22.77 -44.83 35.13
C LYS A 5 -22.45 -44.77 33.64
N GLY A 6 -23.42 -44.39 32.82
CA GLY A 6 -23.21 -44.06 31.43
C GLY A 6 -22.40 -42.78 31.30
N ARG A 7 -21.28 -42.86 30.55
CA ARG A 7 -20.51 -41.72 30.09
C ARG A 7 -21.28 -41.08 28.90
N LEU A 8 -21.76 -39.88 29.09
CA LEU A 8 -22.18 -39.02 27.97
C LEU A 8 -20.90 -38.54 27.23
N LEU A 9 -20.79 -38.91 25.95
CA LEU A 9 -19.85 -38.33 25.03
C LEU A 9 -20.38 -36.93 24.65
N PRO A 10 -19.51 -35.89 24.52
CA PRO A 10 -19.96 -34.63 24.02
C PRO A 10 -20.30 -34.79 22.52
N ALA A 11 -21.50 -34.36 22.15
CA ALA A 11 -21.93 -34.29 20.77
C ALA A 11 -21.04 -33.27 20.04
N LEU A 12 -20.25 -33.73 19.08
CA LEU A 12 -19.63 -32.90 18.05
C LEU A 12 -20.79 -32.38 17.18
N PHE A 13 -21.14 -31.12 17.39
CA PHE A 13 -21.96 -30.39 16.43
C PHE A 13 -21.09 -30.10 15.21
N PHE A 14 -21.19 -30.92 14.18
CA PHE A 14 -20.87 -30.54 12.84
C PHE A 14 -21.93 -29.54 12.41
N ILE A 15 -21.57 -28.27 12.39
CA ILE A 15 -22.38 -27.23 11.72
C ILE A 15 -22.06 -27.33 10.22
N GLU A 16 -22.82 -28.16 9.50
CA GLU A 16 -23.04 -27.92 8.08
C GLU A 16 -23.86 -26.64 7.96
N SER A 17 -23.22 -25.50 7.78
CA SER A 17 -23.90 -24.25 7.51
C SER A 17 -23.67 -23.82 6.08
N ALA A 18 -24.69 -24.04 5.25
CA ALA A 18 -24.90 -23.17 4.11
C ALA A 18 -25.04 -21.74 4.69
N ILE A 19 -24.07 -20.85 4.42
CA ILE A 19 -24.09 -19.47 4.88
C ILE A 19 -25.15 -18.73 4.04
N VAL A 20 -26.41 -18.79 4.46
CA VAL A 20 -27.44 -17.84 4.04
C VAL A 20 -27.41 -16.71 5.08
N THR A 21 -26.43 -15.84 5.00
CA THR A 21 -26.36 -14.67 5.88
C THR A 21 -27.28 -13.60 5.34
N THR A 22 -28.37 -13.31 6.06
CA THR A 22 -29.17 -12.10 5.89
C THR A 22 -28.45 -10.85 6.42
N ALA A 23 -27.29 -11.00 6.99
CA ALA A 23 -26.46 -9.91 7.51
C ALA A 23 -25.72 -9.20 6.35
N PRO A 24 -25.63 -7.86 6.37
CA PRO A 24 -24.93 -7.12 5.33
C PRO A 24 -23.44 -7.49 5.29
N HIS A 25 -22.85 -7.33 4.11
CA HIS A 25 -21.41 -7.53 3.90
C HIS A 25 -20.58 -6.71 4.90
N PRO A 26 -19.45 -7.24 5.43
CA PRO A 26 -18.64 -6.56 6.45
C PRO A 26 -18.28 -5.12 6.08
N ARG A 27 -17.93 -4.86 4.83
CA ARG A 27 -17.59 -3.54 4.36
C ARG A 27 -18.75 -2.53 4.48
N LEU A 28 -19.98 -2.96 4.20
CA LEU A 28 -21.18 -2.13 4.33
C LEU A 28 -21.64 -1.96 5.79
N ALA A 29 -21.39 -2.97 6.62
CA ALA A 29 -21.81 -2.94 8.01
C ALA A 29 -20.86 -2.17 8.92
N LEU A 30 -19.57 -2.15 8.61
CA LEU A 30 -18.51 -1.69 9.51
C LEU A 30 -17.95 -0.31 9.16
N PHE A 31 -18.11 0.14 7.91
CA PHE A 31 -17.52 1.39 7.41
C PHE A 31 -18.60 2.30 6.86
N GLU A 32 -18.41 3.61 7.01
CA GLU A 32 -19.26 4.61 6.37
C GLU A 32 -18.84 4.84 4.91
N GLU A 33 -19.72 5.45 4.13
CA GLU A 33 -19.42 5.81 2.75
C GLU A 33 -18.27 6.83 2.74
N GLY A 34 -17.11 6.46 2.19
CA GLY A 34 -15.88 7.26 2.22
C GLY A 34 -14.81 6.80 3.23
N ASP A 35 -15.14 5.96 4.20
CA ASP A 35 -14.17 5.42 5.20
C ASP A 35 -13.24 4.34 4.63
N ALA A 36 -13.46 3.89 3.41
CA ALA A 36 -12.59 2.91 2.78
C ALA A 36 -11.27 3.56 2.43
N ALA A 37 -10.27 3.41 3.29
CA ALA A 37 -8.88 3.71 2.93
C ALA A 37 -8.53 3.02 1.62
N THR A 38 -7.92 3.74 0.69
CA THR A 38 -7.53 3.17 -0.60
C THR A 38 -6.63 1.97 -0.38
N ALA A 39 -7.09 0.82 -0.83
CA ALA A 39 -6.41 -0.45 -0.58
C ALA A 39 -5.32 -0.68 -1.63
N LEU A 40 -4.16 -0.02 -1.45
CA LEU A 40 -2.99 -0.25 -2.30
C LEU A 40 -2.31 -1.59 -1.98
N PRO A 41 -1.63 -2.22 -2.96
CA PRO A 41 -0.74 -3.34 -2.71
C PRO A 41 0.34 -2.98 -1.68
N VAL A 42 0.78 -3.97 -0.91
CA VAL A 42 1.75 -3.77 0.17
C VAL A 42 3.16 -3.45 -0.34
N VAL A 43 3.43 -3.63 -1.64
CA VAL A 43 4.72 -3.32 -2.27
C VAL A 43 4.54 -2.28 -3.36
N ASP A 44 5.47 -1.31 -3.39
CA ASP A 44 5.70 -0.39 -4.49
C ASP A 44 7.09 -0.66 -5.07
N HIS A 45 7.15 -1.19 -6.30
CA HIS A 45 8.40 -1.59 -6.91
C HIS A 45 8.92 -0.54 -7.90
N TYR A 46 10.08 0.02 -7.60
CA TYR A 46 10.73 1.07 -8.37
C TYR A 46 11.70 0.54 -9.40
N CYS A 47 11.66 1.09 -10.61
CA CYS A 47 12.61 0.81 -11.67
C CYS A 47 12.74 1.98 -12.66
N GLY A 48 13.99 2.40 -12.94
CA GLY A 48 14.31 3.54 -13.79
C GLY A 48 15.07 3.20 -15.07
N VAL A 49 15.35 1.91 -15.37
CA VAL A 49 16.04 1.51 -16.60
C VAL A 49 15.24 0.44 -17.35
N GLU A 50 15.28 0.47 -18.68
CA GLU A 50 14.45 -0.33 -19.58
C GLU A 50 14.39 -1.82 -19.22
N ALA A 51 15.54 -2.44 -19.05
CA ALA A 51 15.62 -3.88 -18.74
C ALA A 51 14.95 -4.25 -17.41
N ARG A 52 15.01 -3.34 -16.41
CA ARG A 52 14.36 -3.54 -15.11
C ARG A 52 12.86 -3.27 -15.20
N MET A 53 12.44 -2.24 -15.95
CA MET A 53 11.04 -1.93 -16.21
C MET A 53 10.33 -3.10 -16.88
N SER A 54 10.90 -3.63 -17.98
CA SER A 54 10.38 -4.79 -18.69
C SER A 54 10.27 -6.01 -17.77
N LYS A 55 11.34 -6.29 -16.99
CA LYS A 55 11.36 -7.41 -16.06
C LYS A 55 10.31 -7.27 -14.95
N SER A 56 10.08 -6.06 -14.45
CA SER A 56 9.06 -5.80 -13.42
C SER A 56 7.65 -6.04 -13.94
N LEU A 57 7.36 -5.60 -15.18
CA LEU A 57 6.08 -5.87 -15.85
C LEU A 57 5.85 -7.37 -16.10
N GLU A 58 6.87 -8.11 -16.55
CA GLU A 58 6.81 -9.57 -16.68
C GLU A 58 6.50 -10.25 -15.33
N LEU A 59 7.17 -9.82 -14.28
CA LEU A 59 6.99 -10.36 -12.94
C LEU A 59 5.58 -10.10 -12.41
N GLN A 60 5.06 -8.87 -12.57
CA GLN A 60 3.70 -8.54 -12.19
C GLN A 60 2.67 -9.35 -13.01
N ALA A 61 2.92 -9.56 -14.31
CA ALA A 61 2.06 -10.39 -15.16
C ALA A 61 2.01 -11.86 -14.70
N GLN A 62 3.08 -12.35 -14.04
CA GLN A 62 3.17 -13.71 -13.48
C GLN A 62 2.57 -13.82 -12.07
N MET A 63 2.85 -12.85 -11.20
CA MET A 63 2.43 -12.85 -9.80
C MET A 63 1.01 -12.32 -9.57
N GLY A 64 0.45 -11.60 -10.54
CA GLY A 64 -0.80 -10.87 -10.36
C GLY A 64 -0.61 -9.46 -9.78
N PRO A 65 -1.71 -8.75 -9.45
CA PRO A 65 -1.69 -7.36 -8.99
C PRO A 65 -1.30 -7.20 -7.51
N VAL A 66 -0.38 -8.04 -7.01
CA VAL A 66 0.05 -8.07 -5.60
C VAL A 66 1.08 -6.98 -5.26
N PHE A 67 1.58 -6.28 -6.27
CA PHE A 67 2.45 -5.11 -6.10
C PHE A 67 2.19 -4.07 -7.20
N ASP A 68 2.47 -2.80 -6.90
CA ASP A 68 2.51 -1.73 -7.89
C ASP A 68 3.91 -1.59 -8.47
N ILE A 69 3.99 -1.02 -9.69
CA ILE A 69 5.25 -0.65 -10.33
C ILE A 69 5.28 0.86 -10.47
N THR A 70 6.34 1.50 -9.98
CA THR A 70 6.65 2.91 -10.24
C THR A 70 7.79 3.00 -11.25
N LEU A 71 7.46 3.41 -12.48
CA LEU A 71 8.45 3.73 -13.51
C LEU A 71 9.09 5.08 -13.19
N ASP A 72 10.41 5.11 -13.10
CA ASP A 72 11.12 6.24 -12.54
C ASP A 72 11.71 7.14 -13.60
N CYS A 73 11.31 8.41 -13.62
CA CYS A 73 11.91 9.46 -14.49
C CYS A 73 12.94 10.32 -13.75
N GLU A 74 13.14 10.09 -12.44
CA GLU A 74 13.98 10.91 -11.57
C GLU A 74 15.29 10.18 -11.20
N ASP A 75 15.67 10.08 -9.93
CA ASP A 75 16.96 9.57 -9.45
C ASP A 75 17.32 8.15 -9.91
N GLY A 76 16.34 7.31 -10.23
CA GLY A 76 16.56 5.97 -10.79
C GLY A 76 16.75 5.93 -12.30
N ALA A 77 16.53 7.04 -12.99
CA ALA A 77 16.73 7.20 -14.43
C ALA A 77 18.13 7.73 -14.77
N PRO A 78 18.63 7.54 -16.00
CA PRO A 78 19.84 8.20 -16.47
C PRO A 78 19.63 9.73 -16.56
N ILE A 79 20.65 10.49 -16.19
CA ILE A 79 20.65 11.96 -16.33
C ILE A 79 20.90 12.33 -17.79
N GLY A 80 20.09 13.26 -18.31
CA GLY A 80 20.11 13.69 -19.72
C GLY A 80 19.30 12.73 -20.59
N GLY A 81 18.55 13.28 -21.53
CA GLY A 81 17.62 12.51 -22.36
C GLY A 81 16.28 12.27 -21.69
N GLU A 82 15.81 13.20 -20.85
CA GLU A 82 14.55 13.09 -20.10
C GLU A 82 13.35 12.88 -21.02
N ALA A 83 13.33 13.56 -22.19
CA ALA A 83 12.26 13.42 -23.17
C ALA A 83 12.21 12.00 -23.76
N GLU A 84 13.36 11.42 -24.11
CA GLU A 84 13.50 10.05 -24.60
C GLU A 84 13.11 9.05 -23.52
N HIS A 85 13.43 9.35 -22.25
CA HIS A 85 13.06 8.52 -21.13
C HIS A 85 11.54 8.49 -20.90
N VAL A 86 10.84 9.62 -21.06
CA VAL A 86 9.37 9.65 -21.05
C VAL A 86 8.80 8.76 -22.16
N GLN A 87 9.40 8.75 -23.37
CA GLN A 87 8.95 7.82 -24.43
C GLN A 87 9.16 6.36 -24.05
N LEU A 88 10.26 6.03 -23.37
CA LEU A 88 10.49 4.69 -22.83
C LEU A 88 9.41 4.31 -21.82
N VAL A 89 9.09 5.20 -20.86
CA VAL A 89 8.03 4.99 -19.86
C VAL A 89 6.67 4.78 -20.54
N LEU A 90 6.35 5.57 -21.56
CA LEU A 90 5.12 5.38 -22.36
C LEU A 90 5.08 4.02 -23.05
N ALA A 91 6.20 3.55 -23.63
CA ALA A 91 6.28 2.23 -24.22
C ALA A 91 5.99 1.12 -23.17
N MET A 92 6.50 1.27 -21.94
CA MET A 92 6.23 0.34 -20.84
C MET A 92 4.76 0.37 -20.41
N LEU A 93 4.16 1.55 -20.29
CA LEU A 93 2.73 1.71 -19.97
C LEU A 93 1.81 1.08 -21.04
N HIS A 94 2.24 1.10 -22.30
CA HIS A 94 1.53 0.46 -23.41
C HIS A 94 1.86 -1.02 -23.61
N SER A 95 2.84 -1.56 -22.88
CA SER A 95 3.21 -2.97 -22.94
C SER A 95 2.01 -3.90 -22.70
N ALA A 96 1.97 -5.03 -23.43
CA ALA A 96 0.98 -6.09 -23.21
C ALA A 96 1.09 -6.73 -21.80
N ASN A 97 2.21 -6.54 -21.11
CA ASN A 97 2.41 -7.01 -19.75
C ASN A 97 1.85 -6.06 -18.68
N ASN A 98 1.48 -4.81 -19.02
CA ASN A 98 0.71 -3.93 -18.12
C ASN A 98 -0.78 -4.33 -18.14
N ARG A 99 -1.12 -5.39 -17.39
CA ARG A 99 -2.43 -6.06 -17.45
C ARG A 99 -3.41 -5.57 -16.39
N PHE A 100 -2.91 -5.02 -15.28
CA PHE A 100 -3.70 -4.83 -14.06
C PHE A 100 -3.99 -3.37 -13.72
N GLY A 101 -3.51 -2.40 -14.52
CA GLY A 101 -3.67 -0.98 -14.20
C GLY A 101 -2.97 -0.58 -12.89
N ARG A 102 -1.83 -1.22 -12.58
CA ARG A 102 -1.05 -1.04 -11.36
C ARG A 102 0.35 -0.49 -11.64
N VAL A 103 0.48 0.32 -12.70
CA VAL A 103 1.75 0.95 -13.11
C VAL A 103 1.59 2.46 -13.04
N GLY A 104 2.35 3.09 -12.16
CA GLY A 104 2.48 4.55 -12.05
C GLY A 104 3.86 5.03 -12.52
N ALA A 105 4.11 6.32 -12.39
CA ALA A 105 5.40 6.92 -12.72
C ALA A 105 5.82 7.94 -11.66
N ARG A 106 7.11 7.98 -11.30
CA ARG A 106 7.72 9.07 -10.55
C ARG A 106 8.25 10.09 -11.54
N ILE A 107 7.75 11.31 -11.43
CA ILE A 107 8.14 12.47 -12.26
C ILE A 107 9.30 13.23 -11.61
N HIS A 108 9.88 14.18 -12.32
CA HIS A 108 10.86 15.10 -11.72
C HIS A 108 10.21 16.02 -10.66
N PRO A 109 11.00 16.59 -9.72
CA PRO A 109 10.53 17.58 -8.76
C PRO A 109 9.94 18.82 -9.44
N LEU A 110 9.05 19.53 -8.76
CA LEU A 110 8.36 20.72 -9.30
C LEU A 110 9.29 21.81 -9.83
N ASP A 111 10.47 21.98 -9.23
CA ASP A 111 11.46 22.99 -9.65
C ASP A 111 12.45 22.46 -10.70
N HIS A 112 12.31 21.23 -11.15
CA HIS A 112 13.13 20.67 -12.23
C HIS A 112 12.59 21.10 -13.62
N PRO A 113 13.45 21.45 -14.57
CA PRO A 113 13.02 21.88 -15.92
C PRO A 113 12.16 20.87 -16.68
N ALA A 114 12.32 19.57 -16.40
CA ALA A 114 11.57 18.50 -17.05
C ALA A 114 10.18 18.24 -16.42
N PHE A 115 9.84 18.83 -15.26
CA PHE A 115 8.59 18.53 -14.54
C PHE A 115 7.34 18.63 -15.41
N GLU A 116 7.17 19.77 -16.09
CA GLU A 116 5.99 20.03 -16.92
C GLU A 116 5.94 19.08 -18.13
N ALA A 117 7.10 18.81 -18.74
CA ALA A 117 7.20 17.91 -19.89
C ALA A 117 6.92 16.45 -19.51
N ASP A 118 7.38 16.00 -18.33
CA ASP A 118 7.07 14.68 -17.80
C ASP A 118 5.56 14.50 -17.60
N VAL A 119 4.96 15.41 -16.85
CA VAL A 119 3.53 15.34 -16.52
C VAL A 119 2.68 15.36 -17.80
N ASP A 120 2.93 16.34 -18.68
CA ASP A 120 2.13 16.51 -19.89
C ASP A 120 2.35 15.36 -20.88
N GLY A 121 3.60 14.92 -21.06
CA GLY A 121 3.94 13.80 -21.93
C GLY A 121 3.33 12.47 -21.47
N LEU A 122 3.44 12.16 -20.18
CA LEU A 122 2.88 10.93 -19.62
C LEU A 122 1.35 10.93 -19.66
N ILE A 123 0.70 12.05 -19.36
CA ILE A 123 -0.75 12.17 -19.40
C ILE A 123 -1.26 12.11 -20.84
N ALA A 124 -0.66 12.85 -21.76
CA ALA A 124 -1.01 12.83 -23.18
C ALA A 124 -0.90 11.44 -23.79
N GLY A 125 0.20 10.75 -23.49
CA GLY A 125 0.50 9.46 -24.09
C GLY A 125 -0.20 8.27 -23.41
N ALA A 126 -0.40 8.31 -22.09
CA ALA A 126 -0.88 7.14 -21.35
C ALA A 126 -1.76 7.47 -20.12
N GLY A 127 -2.35 8.65 -20.02
CA GLY A 127 -3.11 9.08 -18.83
C GLY A 127 -4.24 8.16 -18.42
N ALA A 128 -4.86 7.45 -19.37
CA ALA A 128 -5.89 6.45 -19.07
C ALA A 128 -5.32 5.15 -18.48
N LYS A 129 -4.02 4.87 -18.66
CA LYS A 129 -3.33 3.64 -18.20
C LYS A 129 -2.49 3.85 -16.95
N LEU A 130 -2.15 5.10 -16.62
CA LEU A 130 -1.41 5.42 -15.40
C LEU A 130 -2.23 5.05 -14.17
N ALA A 131 -1.65 4.32 -13.22
CA ALA A 131 -2.29 4.08 -11.92
C ALA A 131 -2.23 5.34 -11.05
N TYR A 132 -1.09 6.01 -11.02
CA TYR A 132 -0.82 7.22 -10.24
C TYR A 132 0.39 7.96 -10.80
N LEU A 133 0.58 9.21 -10.37
CA LEU A 133 1.84 9.93 -10.48
C LEU A 133 2.46 10.11 -9.09
N MET A 134 3.77 9.96 -8.98
CA MET A 134 4.50 10.21 -7.75
C MET A 134 5.31 11.49 -7.87
N VAL A 135 5.07 12.41 -6.92
CA VAL A 135 5.74 13.70 -6.80
C VAL A 135 6.88 13.56 -5.78
N PRO A 136 8.15 13.64 -6.20
CA PRO A 136 9.30 13.61 -5.30
C PRO A 136 9.64 15.01 -4.78
N LYS A 137 10.38 15.07 -3.69
CA LYS A 137 11.08 16.24 -3.14
C LYS A 137 10.22 17.52 -2.98
N PRO A 138 8.91 17.48 -2.64
CA PRO A 138 8.17 18.70 -2.38
C PRO A 138 8.79 19.44 -1.19
N ARG A 139 8.84 20.75 -1.23
CA ARG A 139 9.35 21.59 -0.12
C ARG A 139 8.30 21.91 0.91
N GLY A 140 7.03 21.56 0.64
CA GLY A 140 5.88 21.75 1.51
C GLY A 140 4.57 21.56 0.74
N ILE A 141 3.45 21.89 1.39
CA ILE A 141 2.10 21.73 0.82
C ILE A 141 1.91 22.53 -0.48
N LYS A 142 2.50 23.71 -0.59
CA LYS A 142 2.36 24.55 -1.79
C LYS A 142 2.90 23.90 -3.05
N ASP A 143 4.02 23.17 -2.95
CA ASP A 143 4.58 22.43 -4.09
C ASP A 143 3.64 21.28 -4.50
N VAL A 144 3.02 20.62 -3.52
CA VAL A 144 2.04 19.55 -3.78
C VAL A 144 0.78 20.10 -4.45
N GLU A 145 0.24 21.23 -3.96
CA GLU A 145 -0.91 21.91 -4.56
C GLU A 145 -0.63 22.33 -6.01
N GLN A 146 0.54 22.90 -6.28
CA GLN A 146 0.95 23.30 -7.64
C GLN A 146 1.11 22.08 -8.56
N ALA A 147 1.75 21.00 -8.08
CA ALA A 147 1.89 19.79 -8.86
C ALA A 147 0.51 19.18 -9.18
N CYS A 148 -0.38 19.07 -8.20
CA CYS A 148 -1.74 18.57 -8.40
C CYS A 148 -2.54 19.44 -9.38
N ALA A 149 -2.44 20.77 -9.27
CA ALA A 149 -3.10 21.70 -10.19
C ALA A 149 -2.58 21.56 -11.63
N PHE A 150 -1.28 21.35 -11.81
CA PHE A 150 -0.70 21.13 -13.14
C PHE A 150 -1.15 19.78 -13.72
N ILE A 151 -1.18 18.72 -12.90
CA ILE A 151 -1.68 17.40 -13.30
C ILE A 151 -3.14 17.51 -13.75
N ASP A 152 -3.99 18.20 -12.98
CA ASP A 152 -5.42 18.37 -13.31
C ASP A 152 -5.62 19.19 -14.60
N ALA A 153 -4.83 20.26 -14.79
CA ALA A 153 -4.84 21.04 -16.01
C ALA A 153 -4.40 20.22 -17.24
N SER A 154 -3.40 19.36 -17.09
CA SER A 154 -2.95 18.44 -18.13
C SER A 154 -4.00 17.39 -18.48
N LEU A 155 -4.62 16.77 -17.48
CA LEU A 155 -5.74 15.82 -17.68
C LEU A 155 -6.89 16.47 -18.48
N ALA A 156 -7.27 17.70 -18.10
CA ALA A 156 -8.31 18.46 -18.78
C ALA A 156 -7.91 18.78 -20.23
N ARG A 157 -6.66 19.21 -20.48
CA ARG A 157 -6.13 19.54 -21.81
C ARG A 157 -6.20 18.36 -22.76
N HIS A 158 -5.92 17.16 -22.25
CA HIS A 158 -5.93 15.91 -23.03
C HIS A 158 -7.26 15.15 -22.98
N GLY A 159 -8.32 15.74 -22.44
CA GLY A 159 -9.66 15.18 -22.42
C GLY A 159 -9.80 13.91 -21.57
N ILE A 160 -8.95 13.73 -20.55
CA ILE A 160 -8.99 12.59 -19.66
C ILE A 160 -9.89 12.89 -18.46
N ASN A 161 -11.09 12.33 -18.47
CA ASN A 161 -12.11 12.59 -17.47
C ASN A 161 -12.00 11.60 -16.29
N ARG A 162 -10.91 11.69 -15.53
CA ARG A 162 -10.74 10.97 -14.26
C ARG A 162 -9.78 11.72 -13.34
N ALA A 163 -9.95 11.54 -12.04
CA ALA A 163 -8.94 11.95 -11.08
C ALA A 163 -7.78 10.94 -11.08
N LEU A 164 -6.56 11.40 -11.43
CA LEU A 164 -5.37 10.56 -11.34
C LEU A 164 -4.81 10.64 -9.93
N PRO A 165 -4.70 9.53 -9.17
CA PRO A 165 -4.12 9.54 -7.83
C PRO A 165 -2.70 10.12 -7.81
N VAL A 166 -2.35 10.78 -6.70
CA VAL A 166 -1.00 11.33 -6.50
C VAL A 166 -0.38 10.69 -5.26
N HIS A 167 0.80 10.13 -5.43
CA HIS A 167 1.66 9.69 -4.35
C HIS A 167 2.72 10.75 -4.08
N VAL A 168 3.12 10.96 -2.83
CA VAL A 168 4.11 11.97 -2.46
C VAL A 168 5.26 11.36 -1.68
N LEU A 169 6.48 11.76 -2.01
CA LEU A 169 7.67 11.45 -1.25
C LEU A 169 7.92 12.50 -0.18
N ILE A 170 7.87 12.09 1.06
CA ILE A 170 8.24 12.92 2.22
C ILE A 170 9.73 12.70 2.51
N GLU A 171 10.56 13.61 2.02
CA GLU A 171 12.03 13.48 2.07
C GLU A 171 12.75 14.81 2.24
N THR A 172 11.99 15.90 2.35
CA THR A 172 12.49 17.23 2.68
C THR A 172 12.02 17.67 4.06
N HIS A 173 12.74 18.61 4.66
CA HIS A 173 12.35 19.15 5.98
C HIS A 173 10.98 19.84 5.95
N GLY A 174 10.69 20.59 4.88
CA GLY A 174 9.43 21.30 4.74
C GLY A 174 8.25 20.36 4.52
N ALA A 175 8.42 19.31 3.69
CA ALA A 175 7.38 18.30 3.51
C ALA A 175 7.07 17.56 4.82
N LEU A 176 8.09 17.23 5.62
CA LEU A 176 7.86 16.62 6.93
C LEU A 176 7.18 17.59 7.91
N LEU A 177 7.57 18.86 7.91
CA LEU A 177 6.94 19.89 8.76
C LEU A 177 5.46 20.07 8.45
N GLU A 178 5.08 19.95 7.18
CA GLU A 178 3.71 20.15 6.68
C GLU A 178 3.01 18.83 6.31
N VAL A 179 3.49 17.68 6.81
CA VAL A 179 3.01 16.35 6.43
C VAL A 179 1.52 16.14 6.68
N GLN A 180 0.96 16.75 7.73
CA GLN A 180 -0.47 16.70 8.02
C GLN A 180 -1.29 17.43 6.94
N GLN A 181 -0.82 18.59 6.48
CA GLN A 181 -1.48 19.35 5.42
C GLN A 181 -1.39 18.61 4.08
N ILE A 182 -0.24 18.01 3.79
CA ILE A 182 -0.04 17.18 2.60
C ILE A 182 -0.98 15.97 2.64
N ALA A 183 -1.06 15.26 3.76
CA ALA A 183 -1.94 14.11 3.92
C ALA A 183 -3.43 14.48 3.79
N ALA A 184 -3.83 15.66 4.26
CA ALA A 184 -5.21 16.16 4.15
C ALA A 184 -5.63 16.48 2.71
N HIS A 185 -4.68 16.67 1.78
CA HIS A 185 -5.00 17.03 0.40
C HIS A 185 -5.77 15.90 -0.31
N PRO A 186 -6.92 16.18 -0.95
CA PRO A 186 -7.83 15.14 -1.46
C PRO A 186 -7.23 14.28 -2.59
N ARG A 187 -6.26 14.83 -3.35
CA ARG A 187 -5.61 14.11 -4.45
C ARG A 187 -4.55 13.11 -3.99
N ILE A 188 -4.10 13.21 -2.74
CA ILE A 188 -3.07 12.34 -2.20
C ILE A 188 -3.67 11.00 -1.81
N GLU A 189 -3.04 9.92 -2.26
CA GLU A 189 -3.41 8.53 -1.97
C GLU A 189 -2.38 7.85 -1.07
N SER A 190 -1.08 8.15 -1.26
CA SER A 190 0.01 7.54 -0.50
C SER A 190 1.09 8.56 -0.13
N LEU A 191 1.63 8.40 1.08
CA LEU A 191 2.79 9.11 1.58
C LEU A 191 3.96 8.13 1.74
N SER A 192 5.03 8.36 1.01
CA SER A 192 6.22 7.50 1.01
C SER A 192 7.38 8.20 1.70
N PHE A 193 8.16 7.48 2.49
CA PHE A 193 9.33 8.06 3.15
C PHE A 193 10.60 7.91 2.28
N GLY A 194 11.21 9.02 1.87
CA GLY A 194 12.49 9.07 1.17
C GLY A 194 13.66 9.19 2.13
N LEU A 195 14.11 8.07 2.71
CA LEU A 195 15.14 8.04 3.75
C LEU A 195 16.48 8.65 3.32
N MET A 196 16.92 8.38 2.08
CA MET A 196 18.26 8.78 1.62
C MET A 196 18.35 10.30 1.50
N ASP A 197 17.39 10.92 0.83
CA ASP A 197 17.31 12.37 0.69
C ASP A 197 17.07 13.06 2.02
N PHE A 198 16.20 12.50 2.86
CA PHE A 198 15.98 13.00 4.21
C PHE A 198 17.26 13.06 5.04
N VAL A 199 18.06 11.99 5.04
CA VAL A 199 19.36 11.94 5.75
C VAL A 199 20.36 12.91 5.12
N SER A 200 20.44 12.98 3.79
CA SER A 200 21.32 13.89 3.06
C SER A 200 21.01 15.35 3.39
N ALA A 201 19.73 15.73 3.47
CA ALA A 201 19.30 17.08 3.82
C ALA A 201 19.74 17.54 5.23
N HIS A 202 20.11 16.63 6.11
CA HIS A 202 20.60 16.94 7.45
C HIS A 202 22.07 17.33 7.50
N ARG A 203 22.75 17.53 6.37
CA ARG A 203 24.12 18.07 6.28
C ARG A 203 25.15 17.31 7.14
N GLY A 204 25.01 15.99 7.23
CA GLY A 204 25.88 15.13 8.02
C GLY A 204 25.53 15.03 9.52
N ALA A 205 24.49 15.71 10.00
CA ALA A 205 24.03 15.58 11.39
C ALA A 205 23.44 14.20 11.70
N ILE A 206 22.89 13.51 10.69
CA ILE A 206 22.52 12.10 10.79
C ILE A 206 23.70 11.29 10.24
N PRO A 207 24.36 10.44 11.05
CA PRO A 207 25.46 9.64 10.57
C PRO A 207 24.98 8.56 9.60
N ARG A 208 25.88 8.06 8.74
CA ARG A 208 25.58 7.01 7.75
C ARG A 208 24.83 5.81 8.35
N GLN A 209 25.13 5.46 9.59
CA GLN A 209 24.45 4.38 10.32
C GLN A 209 22.94 4.60 10.43
N GLY A 210 22.44 5.84 10.41
CA GLY A 210 21.03 6.16 10.40
C GLY A 210 20.26 5.59 9.19
N MET A 211 20.95 5.25 8.11
CA MET A 211 20.37 4.61 6.91
C MET A 211 20.49 3.07 6.94
N SER A 212 21.25 2.50 7.87
CA SER A 212 21.38 1.04 7.99
C SER A 212 20.10 0.39 8.48
N LEU A 213 19.99 -0.94 8.32
CA LEU A 213 18.86 -1.72 8.83
C LEU A 213 18.53 -1.40 10.30
N GLN A 214 19.52 -1.32 11.17
CA GLN A 214 19.30 -0.99 12.58
C GLN A 214 19.04 0.49 12.80
N GLY A 215 19.86 1.36 12.19
CA GLY A 215 19.83 2.80 12.42
C GLY A 215 18.53 3.45 11.96
N GLN A 216 17.96 3.00 10.86
CA GLN A 216 16.68 3.52 10.38
C GLN A 216 15.49 3.28 11.32
N PHE A 217 15.62 2.37 12.28
CA PHE A 217 14.62 2.08 13.30
C PHE A 217 15.04 2.51 14.72
N SER A 218 16.20 3.15 14.88
CA SER A 218 16.70 3.58 16.19
C SER A 218 17.19 5.02 16.22
N HIS A 219 17.61 5.60 15.08
CA HIS A 219 18.06 6.99 15.06
C HIS A 219 16.88 7.95 15.30
N PRO A 220 16.93 8.82 16.34
CA PRO A 220 15.77 9.58 16.78
C PRO A 220 15.09 10.41 15.69
N LEU A 221 15.86 11.10 14.83
CA LEU A 221 15.31 11.93 13.76
C LEU A 221 14.65 11.10 12.66
N VAL A 222 15.20 9.92 12.34
CA VAL A 222 14.64 9.00 11.36
C VAL A 222 13.35 8.36 11.90
N VAL A 223 13.37 7.92 13.15
CA VAL A 223 12.20 7.36 13.85
C VAL A 223 11.06 8.40 13.92
N ARG A 224 11.39 9.64 14.30
CA ARG A 224 10.44 10.76 14.31
C ARG A 224 9.76 10.93 12.95
N ALA A 225 10.54 11.02 11.86
CA ALA A 225 9.99 11.19 10.52
C ALA A 225 9.04 10.04 10.15
N LYS A 226 9.43 8.79 10.41
CA LYS A 226 8.59 7.62 10.15
C LYS A 226 7.27 7.66 10.90
N LEU A 227 7.30 8.02 12.19
CA LEU A 227 6.09 8.09 13.03
C LEU A 227 5.17 9.23 12.58
N GLU A 228 5.72 10.41 12.25
CA GLU A 228 4.93 11.55 11.77
C GLU A 228 4.24 11.24 10.43
N ILE A 229 4.95 10.60 9.49
CA ILE A 229 4.39 10.21 8.19
C ILE A 229 3.27 9.18 8.37
N ALA A 230 3.51 8.13 9.16
CA ALA A 230 2.50 7.10 9.42
C ALA A 230 1.27 7.68 10.12
N ALA A 231 1.47 8.52 11.15
CA ALA A 231 0.38 9.17 11.87
C ALA A 231 -0.45 10.10 10.95
N ALA A 232 0.21 10.91 10.11
CA ALA A 232 -0.47 11.78 9.15
C ALA A 232 -1.27 10.97 8.13
N ALA A 233 -0.68 9.93 7.58
CA ALA A 233 -1.35 9.06 6.61
C ALA A 233 -2.62 8.43 7.21
N HIS A 234 -2.53 7.83 8.39
CA HIS A 234 -3.68 7.22 9.05
C HIS A 234 -4.76 8.23 9.43
N THR A 235 -4.39 9.44 9.87
CA THR A 235 -5.34 10.50 10.22
C THR A 235 -6.28 10.84 9.06
N PHE A 236 -5.76 10.81 7.83
CA PHE A 236 -6.52 11.19 6.63
C PHE A 236 -6.85 10.00 5.71
N GLY A 237 -6.79 8.77 6.20
CA GLY A 237 -7.11 7.56 5.42
C GLY A 237 -6.18 7.31 4.23
N LYS A 238 -4.92 7.79 4.29
CA LYS A 238 -3.92 7.59 3.25
C LYS A 238 -3.03 6.38 3.55
N THR A 239 -2.34 5.88 2.52
CA THR A 239 -1.44 4.74 2.65
C THR A 239 -0.03 5.19 3.02
N PRO A 240 0.50 4.88 4.22
CA PRO A 240 1.90 5.11 4.55
C PRO A 240 2.79 4.04 3.89
N SER A 241 3.77 4.47 3.08
CA SER A 241 4.72 3.61 2.40
C SER A 241 6.12 3.78 2.99
N HIS A 242 6.67 2.68 3.53
CA HIS A 242 7.98 2.67 4.18
C HIS A 242 9.12 2.78 3.17
N CYS A 243 10.25 3.34 3.60
CA CYS A 243 11.44 3.51 2.77
C CYS A 243 12.08 2.17 2.34
N VAL A 244 12.96 2.26 1.34
CA VAL A 244 13.71 1.13 0.79
C VAL A 244 14.70 0.52 1.79
N VAL A 245 15.08 -0.74 1.52
CA VAL A 245 16.26 -1.40 2.09
C VAL A 245 17.30 -1.56 0.98
N THR A 246 18.48 -1.02 1.20
CA THR A 246 19.55 -1.04 0.21
C THR A 246 20.33 -2.36 0.16
N GLU A 247 20.24 -3.19 1.20
CA GLU A 247 20.85 -4.51 1.29
C GLU A 247 20.08 -5.59 0.52
N PHE A 248 19.82 -5.36 -0.76
CA PHE A 248 18.95 -6.20 -1.60
C PHE A 248 19.38 -7.69 -1.72
N LYS A 249 20.62 -8.02 -1.39
CA LYS A 249 21.13 -9.41 -1.39
C LYS A 249 20.85 -10.17 -0.09
N LYS A 250 20.37 -9.48 0.96
CA LYS A 250 20.14 -10.06 2.29
C LYS A 250 18.65 -10.16 2.57
N VAL A 251 18.02 -11.27 2.16
CA VAL A 251 16.58 -11.49 2.34
C VAL A 251 16.13 -11.26 3.78
N ALA A 252 16.84 -11.82 4.76
CA ALA A 252 16.52 -11.62 6.19
C ALA A 252 16.53 -10.15 6.64
N ALA A 253 17.36 -9.30 6.03
CA ALA A 253 17.35 -7.85 6.33
C ALA A 253 16.10 -7.16 5.77
N ILE A 254 15.61 -7.61 4.62
CA ILE A 254 14.39 -7.11 4.00
C ILE A 254 13.18 -7.52 4.81
N GLU A 255 13.07 -8.80 5.16
CA GLU A 255 12.00 -9.35 6.01
C GLU A 255 11.93 -8.63 7.36
N GLU A 256 13.08 -8.45 8.02
CA GLU A 256 13.16 -7.75 9.31
C GLU A 256 12.69 -6.30 9.18
N ALA A 257 13.15 -5.56 8.17
CA ALA A 257 12.73 -4.18 7.95
C ALA A 257 11.23 -4.09 7.65
N ALA A 258 10.71 -4.95 6.78
CA ALA A 258 9.30 -4.97 6.40
C ALA A 258 8.41 -5.35 7.62
N ARG A 259 8.82 -6.35 8.40
CA ARG A 259 8.11 -6.75 9.62
C ARG A 259 8.06 -5.62 10.64
N ARG A 260 9.18 -4.94 10.87
CA ARG A 260 9.24 -3.78 11.78
C ARG A 260 8.42 -2.61 11.27
N ALA A 261 8.49 -2.30 9.97
CA ALA A 261 7.65 -1.27 9.36
C ALA A 261 6.17 -1.53 9.61
N ALA A 262 5.71 -2.77 9.35
CA ALA A 262 4.31 -3.16 9.50
C ALA A 262 3.85 -3.25 10.96
N ARG A 263 4.65 -3.86 11.85
CA ARG A 263 4.22 -4.22 13.22
C ARG A 263 4.57 -3.18 14.28
N GLU A 264 5.63 -2.37 14.06
CA GLU A 264 6.10 -1.40 15.06
C GLU A 264 5.81 0.05 14.66
N PHE A 265 5.78 0.35 13.35
CA PHE A 265 5.68 1.72 12.84
C PHE A 265 4.37 2.03 12.10
N GLY A 266 3.47 1.04 11.97
CA GLY A 266 2.13 1.26 11.39
C GLY A 266 2.12 1.49 9.88
N TYR A 267 3.16 1.09 9.16
CA TYR A 267 3.18 1.14 7.70
C TYR A 267 2.32 0.02 7.11
N THR A 268 1.65 0.33 6.02
CA THR A 268 0.81 -0.66 5.30
C THR A 268 1.37 -0.99 3.92
N ARG A 269 2.47 -0.35 3.54
CA ARG A 269 3.16 -0.49 2.25
C ARG A 269 4.65 -0.24 2.43
N MET A 270 5.49 -0.76 1.51
CA MET A 270 6.93 -0.56 1.50
C MET A 270 7.50 -0.52 0.08
N TRP A 271 8.55 0.28 -0.12
CA TRP A 271 9.28 0.34 -1.38
C TRP A 271 10.20 -0.85 -1.58
N SER A 272 10.25 -1.29 -2.82
CA SER A 272 11.20 -2.26 -3.35
C SER A 272 11.99 -1.63 -4.50
N ILE A 273 13.29 -1.88 -4.55
CA ILE A 273 14.20 -1.41 -5.63
C ILE A 273 14.86 -2.57 -6.37
N HIS A 274 14.53 -3.80 -5.98
CA HIS A 274 15.05 -5.01 -6.62
C HIS A 274 13.98 -6.10 -6.57
N PRO A 275 13.79 -6.90 -7.66
CA PRO A 275 12.76 -7.95 -7.71
C PRO A 275 12.81 -8.95 -6.55
N SER A 276 14.01 -9.27 -6.04
CA SER A 276 14.17 -10.19 -4.91
C SER A 276 13.59 -9.68 -3.58
N GLN A 277 13.21 -8.40 -3.51
CA GLN A 277 12.60 -7.80 -2.32
C GLN A 277 11.08 -7.95 -2.30
N ILE A 278 10.44 -8.16 -3.45
CA ILE A 278 8.98 -8.13 -3.59
C ILE A 278 8.34 -9.19 -2.70
N GLN A 279 8.68 -10.48 -2.89
CA GLN A 279 8.07 -11.56 -2.13
C GLN A 279 8.36 -11.46 -0.62
N PRO A 280 9.60 -11.23 -0.15
CA PRO A 280 9.88 -11.04 1.28
C PRO A 280 9.07 -9.91 1.93
N ILE A 281 8.81 -8.80 1.20
CA ILE A 281 7.97 -7.73 1.71
C ILE A 281 6.52 -8.19 1.79
N ILE A 282 5.98 -8.84 0.74
CA ILE A 282 4.62 -9.38 0.74
C ILE A 282 4.41 -10.29 1.96
N ASP A 283 5.33 -11.25 2.17
CA ASP A 283 5.26 -12.22 3.26
C ASP A 283 5.31 -11.55 4.65
N ALA A 284 6.15 -10.51 4.79
CA ALA A 284 6.28 -9.78 6.06
C ALA A 284 5.05 -8.91 6.40
N PHE A 285 4.33 -8.40 5.39
CA PHE A 285 3.10 -7.63 5.58
C PHE A 285 1.86 -8.52 5.66
N ALA A 286 1.94 -9.74 5.17
CA ALA A 286 0.83 -10.69 5.24
C ALA A 286 0.49 -11.06 6.69
N PRO A 287 -0.79 -11.29 7.00
CA PRO A 287 -1.19 -11.91 8.24
C PRO A 287 -0.73 -13.37 8.28
N SER A 288 -0.45 -13.88 9.47
CA SER A 288 -0.21 -15.31 9.68
C SER A 288 -1.51 -16.13 9.52
N VAL A 289 -1.36 -17.42 9.26
CA VAL A 289 -2.52 -18.34 9.18
C VAL A 289 -3.39 -18.26 10.44
N ALA A 290 -2.79 -18.24 11.62
CA ALA A 290 -3.53 -18.14 12.88
C ALA A 290 -4.31 -16.82 13.02
N GLU A 291 -3.74 -15.68 12.54
CA GLU A 291 -4.45 -14.39 12.52
C GLU A 291 -5.61 -14.42 11.52
N ILE A 292 -5.45 -15.11 10.37
CA ILE A 292 -6.50 -15.27 9.37
C ILE A 292 -7.65 -16.12 9.93
N ASP A 293 -7.35 -17.27 10.53
CA ASP A 293 -8.34 -18.16 11.10
C ASP A 293 -9.14 -17.45 12.21
N GLU A 294 -8.46 -16.74 13.11
CA GLU A 294 -9.11 -15.94 14.15
C GLU A 294 -10.01 -14.84 13.58
N ALA A 295 -9.56 -14.17 12.53
CA ALA A 295 -10.35 -13.12 11.88
C ALA A 295 -11.60 -13.69 11.21
N ILE A 296 -11.51 -14.86 10.57
CA ILE A 296 -12.66 -15.56 9.97
C ILE A 296 -13.69 -15.91 11.06
N ASP A 297 -13.25 -16.54 12.14
CA ASP A 297 -14.12 -16.93 13.25
C ASP A 297 -14.88 -15.72 13.82
N ILE A 298 -14.17 -14.61 14.08
CA ILE A 298 -14.75 -13.40 14.67
C ILE A 298 -15.73 -12.72 13.70
N ILE A 299 -15.39 -12.60 12.41
CA ILE A 299 -16.28 -11.98 11.43
C ILE A 299 -17.53 -12.82 11.19
N HIS A 300 -17.41 -14.15 11.12
CA HIS A 300 -18.57 -15.06 11.02
C HIS A 300 -19.48 -14.96 12.25
N ALA A 301 -18.91 -14.97 13.46
CA ALA A 301 -19.67 -14.83 14.69
C ALA A 301 -20.37 -13.46 14.79
N ALA A 302 -19.69 -12.38 14.36
CA ALA A 302 -20.27 -11.05 14.31
C ALA A 302 -21.45 -10.95 13.33
N GLN A 303 -21.32 -11.55 12.14
CA GLN A 303 -22.43 -11.63 11.17
C GLN A 303 -23.61 -12.41 11.72
N ALA A 304 -23.37 -13.57 12.35
CA ALA A 304 -24.41 -14.38 12.99
C ALA A 304 -25.14 -13.62 14.10
N ALA A 305 -24.42 -12.73 14.81
CA ALA A 305 -24.97 -11.85 15.83
C ALA A 305 -25.55 -10.52 15.27
N HIS A 306 -25.71 -10.39 13.95
CA HIS A 306 -26.14 -9.14 13.28
C HIS A 306 -25.31 -7.92 13.70
N TRP A 307 -23.99 -8.10 13.83
CA TRP A 307 -23.00 -7.09 14.22
C TRP A 307 -23.17 -6.55 15.66
N ALA A 308 -23.95 -7.23 16.51
CA ALA A 308 -23.97 -6.96 17.94
C ALA A 308 -22.66 -7.43 18.61
N PRO A 309 -22.31 -6.92 19.81
CA PRO A 309 -21.14 -7.41 20.53
C PRO A 309 -21.19 -8.92 20.79
N ILE A 310 -20.05 -9.59 20.63
CA ILE A 310 -19.88 -11.04 20.86
C ILE A 310 -18.78 -11.31 21.87
N GLN A 311 -18.80 -12.51 22.46
CA GLN A 311 -17.68 -13.05 23.22
C GLN A 311 -16.99 -14.15 22.39
N TYR A 312 -15.67 -14.03 22.24
CA TYR A 312 -14.84 -15.03 21.58
C TYR A 312 -13.58 -15.26 22.41
N ARG A 313 -13.30 -16.52 22.80
CA ARG A 313 -12.15 -16.92 23.65
C ARG A 313 -11.95 -15.99 24.87
N ASP A 314 -13.01 -15.75 25.63
CA ASP A 314 -13.06 -14.88 26.82
C ASP A 314 -12.80 -13.38 26.58
N HIS A 315 -12.73 -12.93 25.34
CA HIS A 315 -12.64 -11.52 24.96
C HIS A 315 -13.96 -11.00 24.37
N LEU A 316 -14.30 -9.77 24.74
CA LEU A 316 -15.43 -9.05 24.17
C LEU A 316 -14.98 -8.41 22.85
N HIS A 317 -15.76 -8.61 21.79
CA HIS A 317 -15.57 -7.98 20.49
C HIS A 317 -16.81 -7.16 20.14
N ASP A 318 -16.56 -5.99 19.53
CA ASP A 318 -17.58 -5.07 19.05
C ASP A 318 -17.18 -4.51 17.66
N ARG A 319 -17.91 -3.51 17.17
CA ARG A 319 -17.65 -2.90 15.85
C ARG A 319 -16.22 -2.39 15.67
N ALA A 320 -15.54 -1.92 16.73
CA ALA A 320 -14.19 -1.43 16.64
C ALA A 320 -13.21 -2.57 16.34
N SER A 321 -13.33 -3.69 17.08
CA SER A 321 -12.51 -4.89 16.84
C SER A 321 -12.89 -5.57 15.51
N TYR A 322 -14.17 -5.61 15.13
CA TYR A 322 -14.57 -6.19 13.82
C TYR A 322 -13.91 -5.48 12.64
N ARG A 323 -13.77 -4.15 12.68
CA ARG A 323 -13.03 -3.40 11.64
C ARG A 323 -11.58 -3.86 11.53
N TYR A 324 -10.90 -4.08 12.65
CA TYR A 324 -9.54 -4.61 12.66
C TYR A 324 -9.45 -5.99 11.99
N PHE A 325 -10.32 -6.93 12.37
CA PHE A 325 -10.32 -8.29 11.83
C PHE A 325 -10.73 -8.31 10.35
N TRP A 326 -11.67 -7.47 9.95
CA TRP A 326 -12.02 -7.32 8.55
C TRP A 326 -10.85 -6.79 7.71
N GLN A 327 -10.17 -5.73 8.16
CA GLN A 327 -9.00 -5.19 7.48
C GLN A 327 -7.83 -6.19 7.40
N LEU A 328 -7.76 -7.12 8.35
CA LEU A 328 -6.80 -8.21 8.34
C LEU A 328 -7.13 -9.22 7.22
N LEU A 329 -8.40 -9.58 7.04
CA LEU A 329 -8.85 -10.43 5.91
C LEU A 329 -8.64 -9.75 4.56
N GLU A 330 -8.94 -8.45 4.44
CA GLU A 330 -8.64 -7.69 3.22
C GLU A 330 -7.14 -7.68 2.92
N ARG A 331 -6.28 -7.61 3.93
CA ARG A 331 -4.83 -7.70 3.76
C ARG A 331 -4.39 -9.10 3.34
N ALA A 332 -4.95 -10.15 3.93
CA ALA A 332 -4.69 -11.53 3.52
C ALA A 332 -5.00 -11.72 2.03
N HIS A 333 -6.19 -11.31 1.58
CA HIS A 333 -6.58 -11.36 0.17
C HIS A 333 -5.61 -10.58 -0.73
N ARG A 334 -5.27 -9.34 -0.40
CA ARG A 334 -4.35 -8.49 -1.18
C ARG A 334 -2.91 -8.99 -1.24
N THR A 335 -2.48 -9.74 -0.24
CA THR A 335 -1.14 -10.36 -0.21
C THR A 335 -1.13 -11.76 -0.80
N GLY A 336 -2.24 -12.21 -1.40
CA GLY A 336 -2.34 -13.51 -2.05
C GLY A 336 -2.30 -14.69 -1.08
N GLN A 337 -2.67 -14.48 0.20
CA GLN A 337 -2.78 -15.57 1.15
C GLN A 337 -3.99 -16.46 0.79
N THR A 338 -3.83 -17.76 0.95
CA THR A 338 -4.92 -18.70 0.71
C THR A 338 -6.00 -18.52 1.77
N LEU A 339 -7.19 -18.14 1.34
CA LEU A 339 -8.40 -18.11 2.16
C LEU A 339 -9.24 -19.36 1.87
N PRO A 340 -10.07 -19.84 2.83
CA PRO A 340 -11.10 -20.84 2.54
C PRO A 340 -11.98 -20.37 1.37
N ILE A 341 -12.37 -21.31 0.50
CA ILE A 341 -13.08 -20.99 -0.75
C ILE A 341 -14.41 -20.27 -0.50
N GLU A 342 -15.09 -20.63 0.58
CA GLU A 342 -16.34 -20.01 1.01
C GLU A 342 -16.14 -18.55 1.47
N VAL A 343 -15.01 -18.24 2.12
CA VAL A 343 -14.64 -16.89 2.56
C VAL A 343 -14.27 -16.03 1.34
N GLU A 344 -13.46 -16.59 0.44
CA GLU A 344 -13.06 -15.93 -0.80
C GLU A 344 -14.28 -15.55 -1.65
N GLN A 345 -15.22 -16.50 -1.83
CA GLN A 345 -16.44 -16.26 -2.59
C GLN A 345 -17.41 -15.30 -1.91
N ALA A 346 -17.57 -15.40 -0.57
CA ALA A 346 -18.50 -14.57 0.17
C ALA A 346 -18.03 -13.11 0.31
N TYR A 347 -16.72 -12.88 0.39
CA TYR A 347 -16.18 -11.57 0.74
C TYR A 347 -15.36 -10.89 -0.37
N PHE A 348 -14.78 -11.65 -1.30
CA PHE A 348 -13.87 -11.15 -2.33
C PHE A 348 -14.22 -11.61 -3.75
N GLY A 349 -15.25 -12.45 -3.91
CA GLY A 349 -15.82 -12.79 -5.21
C GLY A 349 -16.40 -11.54 -5.92
N ASP A 350 -16.76 -11.64 -7.20
CA ASP A 350 -17.12 -10.52 -8.08
C ASP A 350 -17.88 -9.39 -7.39
N THR A 351 -17.18 -8.27 -7.19
CA THR A 351 -17.66 -7.06 -6.50
C THR A 351 -18.73 -6.27 -7.29
N ASN A 352 -19.23 -6.80 -8.40
CA ASN A 352 -20.33 -6.18 -9.17
C ASN A 352 -21.69 -6.16 -8.43
N GLN A 353 -21.75 -6.68 -7.19
CA GLN A 353 -22.95 -6.64 -6.35
C GLN A 353 -22.88 -5.62 -5.20
N LEU A 354 -21.80 -4.86 -5.07
CA LEU A 354 -21.62 -3.82 -4.04
C LEU A 354 -21.81 -2.40 -4.62
N GLY A 355 -22.70 -2.24 -5.60
CA GLY A 355 -23.06 -0.97 -6.22
C GLY A 355 -24.01 -0.12 -5.37
#